data_5b602470a46faa207f2a6197fef03f03
#
_entry.id   5b602470a46faa207f2a6197fef03f03
#
_cell.length_a   1.000
_cell.length_b   1.000
_cell.length_c   1.000
_cell.angle_alpha   90.00
_cell.angle_beta   90.00
_cell.angle_gamma   90.00
#
_symmetry.space_group_name_H-M   'P 1'
#
loop_
_entity.id
_entity.type
_entity.pdbx_description
1 polymer ?
#
loop_
_entity_poly.entity_id
_entity_poly.type
_entity_poly.pdbx_seq_one_letter_code
_entity_poly.pdbx_strand_id
1 'polypeptide(L)'
;VPDPDFTEAVLAVVERIPAGRVMTYGDVGIAIGSEAPRAVGRVMALYGHAVPWWRVVPASGLPPQGHERDALPRYREESTPLRRVESPEEYRIALSAARLPYTHEIYADVML
;
A
#
# COMPACT_ATOMS: atom_id res chain seq x y z
N VAL A 1 -9.91 18.67 2.50
CA VAL A 1 -10.34 17.48 3.26
C VAL A 1 -10.86 16.42 2.28
N PRO A 2 -10.36 15.19 2.35
CA PRO A 2 -10.85 14.15 1.45
C PRO A 2 -12.34 13.88 1.64
N ASP A 3 -13.01 13.56 0.54
CA ASP A 3 -14.42 13.17 0.55
C ASP A 3 -14.59 11.93 1.45
N PRO A 4 -15.58 11.89 2.35
CA PRO A 4 -15.79 10.73 3.23
C PRO A 4 -15.99 9.42 2.48
N ASP A 5 -16.71 9.43 1.35
CA ASP A 5 -16.92 8.22 0.56
C ASP A 5 -15.62 7.72 -0.07
N PHE A 6 -14.80 8.64 -0.56
CA PHE A 6 -13.48 8.31 -1.09
C PHE A 6 -12.59 7.73 0.03
N THR A 7 -12.60 8.37 1.19
CA THR A 7 -11.83 7.92 2.35
C THR A 7 -12.22 6.50 2.74
N GLU A 8 -13.50 6.21 2.86
CA GLU A 8 -13.99 4.88 3.20
C GLU A 8 -13.59 3.85 2.15
N ALA A 9 -13.68 4.21 0.87
CA ALA A 9 -13.32 3.31 -0.23
C ALA A 9 -11.81 2.96 -0.17
N VAL A 10 -10.95 3.95 0.07
CA VAL A 10 -9.51 3.72 0.21
C VAL A 10 -9.23 2.78 1.36
N LEU A 11 -9.77 3.08 2.54
CA LEU A 11 -9.51 2.27 3.73
C LEU A 11 -10.04 0.85 3.59
N ALA A 12 -11.20 0.68 2.94
CA ALA A 12 -11.76 -0.64 2.69
C ALA A 12 -10.86 -1.49 1.80
N VAL A 13 -10.27 -0.88 0.76
CA VAL A 13 -9.31 -1.59 -0.11
C VAL A 13 -8.07 -1.99 0.68
N VAL A 14 -7.51 -1.05 1.46
CA VAL A 14 -6.30 -1.33 2.23
C VAL A 14 -6.51 -2.48 3.22
N GLU A 15 -7.66 -2.54 3.86
CA GLU A 15 -8.02 -3.63 4.76
C GLU A 15 -7.98 -5.00 4.06
N ARG A 16 -8.21 -5.02 2.75
CA ARG A 16 -8.29 -6.26 1.98
C ARG A 16 -6.95 -6.70 1.41
N ILE A 17 -5.90 -5.90 1.50
CA ILE A 17 -4.59 -6.30 0.98
C ILE A 17 -4.07 -7.47 1.81
N PRO A 18 -3.75 -8.62 1.19
CA PRO A 18 -3.26 -9.77 1.95
C PRO A 18 -1.91 -9.51 2.63
N ALA A 19 -1.68 -10.14 3.76
CA ALA A 19 -0.38 -10.10 4.42
C ALA A 19 0.72 -10.59 3.48
N GLY A 20 1.86 -9.92 3.47
CA GLY A 20 2.97 -10.28 2.59
C GLY A 20 2.90 -9.68 1.20
N ARG A 21 1.84 -8.94 0.90
CA ARG A 21 1.67 -8.26 -0.39
C ARG A 21 1.53 -6.77 -0.19
N VAL A 22 1.81 -6.02 -1.25
CA VAL A 22 1.68 -4.56 -1.24
C VAL A 22 0.94 -4.07 -2.47
N MET A 23 0.35 -2.90 -2.34
CA MET A 23 -0.21 -2.14 -3.46
C MET A 23 0.47 -0.77 -3.43
N THR A 24 0.65 -0.17 -4.60
CA THR A 24 1.12 1.21 -4.64
C THR A 24 -0.07 2.14 -4.39
N TYR A 25 0.21 3.42 -4.09
CA TYR A 25 -0.86 4.42 -3.96
C TYR A 25 -1.71 4.47 -5.22
N GLY A 26 -1.06 4.38 -6.39
CA GLY A 26 -1.78 4.33 -7.66
C GLY A 26 -2.64 3.09 -7.80
N ASP A 27 -2.15 1.94 -7.33
CA ASP A 27 -2.90 0.68 -7.38
C ASP A 27 -4.17 0.76 -6.54
N VAL A 28 -4.09 1.35 -5.35
CA VAL A 28 -5.27 1.54 -4.50
C VAL A 28 -6.28 2.43 -5.23
N GLY A 29 -5.78 3.49 -5.87
CA GLY A 29 -6.63 4.36 -6.70
C GLY A 29 -7.34 3.58 -7.79
N ILE A 30 -6.60 2.77 -8.54
CA ILE A 30 -7.18 1.93 -9.61
C ILE A 30 -8.28 1.03 -9.06
N ALA A 31 -8.06 0.41 -7.91
CA ALA A 31 -9.03 -0.52 -7.32
C ALA A 31 -10.37 0.15 -7.00
N ILE A 32 -10.38 1.46 -6.76
CA ILE A 32 -11.59 2.22 -6.48
C ILE A 32 -12.06 3.05 -7.69
N GLY A 33 -11.45 2.84 -8.86
CA GLY A 33 -11.82 3.56 -10.07
C GLY A 33 -11.36 5.00 -10.11
N SER A 34 -10.24 5.31 -9.44
CA SER A 34 -9.70 6.68 -9.36
C SER A 34 -8.28 6.73 -9.95
N GLU A 35 -7.93 7.87 -10.54
CA GLU A 35 -6.59 8.12 -11.03
C GLU A 35 -5.87 9.17 -10.16
N ALA A 36 -6.18 9.20 -8.86
CA ALA A 36 -5.68 10.22 -7.95
C ALA A 36 -4.79 9.62 -6.85
N PRO A 37 -3.55 9.17 -7.17
CA PRO A 37 -2.67 8.58 -6.15
C PRO A 37 -2.33 9.54 -5.02
N ARG A 38 -2.25 10.85 -5.30
CA ARG A 38 -1.99 11.85 -4.25
C ARG A 38 -3.14 11.92 -3.25
N ALA A 39 -4.38 11.78 -3.74
CA ALA A 39 -5.55 11.77 -2.85
C ALA A 39 -5.53 10.52 -1.96
N VAL A 40 -5.14 9.37 -2.52
CA VAL A 40 -4.95 8.14 -1.73
C VAL A 40 -3.89 8.38 -0.65
N GLY A 41 -2.76 8.98 -1.02
CA GLY A 41 -1.69 9.30 -0.07
C GLY A 41 -2.17 10.19 1.06
N ARG A 42 -3.01 11.18 0.76
CA ARG A 42 -3.58 12.07 1.77
C ARG A 42 -4.49 11.32 2.74
N VAL A 43 -5.33 10.42 2.24
CA VAL A 43 -6.18 9.59 3.08
C VAL A 43 -5.31 8.74 4.01
N MET A 44 -4.26 8.12 3.48
CA MET A 44 -3.37 7.30 4.29
C MET A 44 -2.67 8.11 5.36
N ALA A 45 -2.22 9.33 5.04
CA ALA A 45 -1.56 10.21 5.99
C ALA A 45 -2.50 10.61 7.14
N LEU A 46 -3.77 10.84 6.84
CA LEU A 46 -4.73 11.32 7.83
C LEU A 46 -5.42 10.20 8.60
N TYR A 47 -5.70 9.08 7.95
CA TYR A 47 -6.57 8.04 8.51
C TYR A 47 -5.99 6.63 8.46
N GLY A 48 -4.79 6.45 7.90
CA GLY A 48 -4.24 5.12 7.65
C GLY A 48 -3.79 4.33 8.87
N HIS A 49 -3.62 4.98 10.01
CA HIS A 49 -3.05 4.35 11.20
C HIS A 49 -3.85 3.16 11.74
N ALA A 50 -5.13 3.06 11.40
CA ALA A 50 -6.00 1.98 11.89
C ALA A 50 -6.08 0.79 10.93
N VAL A 51 -5.45 0.87 9.77
CA VAL A 51 -5.45 -0.19 8.76
C VAL A 51 -4.00 -0.62 8.50
N PRO A 52 -3.74 -1.73 7.77
CA PRO A 52 -2.37 -2.15 7.50
C PRO A 52 -1.67 -1.21 6.51
N TRP A 53 -1.32 -0.03 6.97
CA TRP A 53 -0.74 1.07 6.21
C TRP A 53 0.57 0.72 5.50
N TRP A 54 1.36 -0.19 6.08
CA TRP A 54 2.66 -0.59 5.52
C TRP A 54 2.50 -1.37 4.20
N ARG A 55 1.29 -1.85 3.90
CA ARG A 55 0.99 -2.57 2.66
C ARG A 55 0.68 -1.63 1.50
N VAL A 56 0.72 -0.31 1.72
CA VAL A 56 0.56 0.70 0.66
C VAL A 56 1.86 1.46 0.55
N VAL A 57 2.49 1.41 -0.62
CA VAL A 57 3.84 1.92 -0.82
C VAL A 57 3.92 2.81 -2.07
N PRO A 58 4.94 3.67 -2.16
CA PRO A 58 5.20 4.41 -3.41
C PRO A 58 5.56 3.48 -4.56
N ALA A 59 5.31 3.93 -5.78
CA ALA A 59 5.66 3.17 -6.98
C ALA A 59 7.17 2.96 -7.14
N SER A 60 7.98 3.71 -6.43
CA SER A 60 9.44 3.56 -6.41
C SER A 60 9.91 2.27 -5.72
N GLY A 61 9.04 1.63 -4.92
CA GLY A 61 9.42 0.50 -4.10
C GLY A 61 10.04 0.88 -2.77
N LEU A 62 10.09 2.16 -2.45
CA LEU A 62 10.52 2.60 -1.12
C LEU A 62 9.41 2.30 -0.11
N PRO A 63 9.75 2.08 1.16
CA PRO A 63 8.72 1.99 2.20
C PRO A 63 8.04 3.34 2.40
N PRO A 64 6.90 3.40 3.10
CA PRO A 64 6.23 4.67 3.36
C PRO A 64 7.17 5.67 4.02
N GLN A 65 7.30 6.85 3.41
CA GLN A 65 8.26 7.87 3.82
C GLN A 65 8.02 8.30 5.26
N GLY A 66 9.10 8.31 6.06
CA GLY A 66 9.03 8.68 7.46
C GLY A 66 8.64 7.54 8.40
N HIS A 67 8.25 6.38 7.85
CA HIS A 67 7.81 5.22 8.62
C HIS A 67 8.65 3.97 8.35
N GLU A 68 9.82 4.15 7.75
CA GLU A 68 10.68 3.04 7.34
C GLU A 68 10.97 2.08 8.51
N ARG A 69 11.39 2.63 9.63
CA ARG A 69 11.74 1.83 10.81
C ARG A 69 10.55 1.10 11.40
N ASP A 70 9.39 1.74 11.41
CA ASP A 70 8.17 1.14 11.96
C ASP A 70 7.59 0.07 11.04
N ALA A 71 7.77 0.23 9.73
CA ALA A 71 7.24 -0.70 8.74
C ALA A 71 8.05 -2.00 8.66
N LEU A 72 9.36 -1.93 8.86
CA LEU A 72 10.24 -3.09 8.67
C LEU A 72 9.81 -4.33 9.47
N PRO A 73 9.53 -4.22 10.78
CA PRO A 73 9.07 -5.40 11.53
C PRO A 73 7.78 -6.00 10.97
N ARG A 74 6.89 -5.16 10.47
CA ARG A 74 5.64 -5.61 9.85
C ARG A 74 5.93 -6.43 8.60
N TYR A 75 6.82 -5.92 7.72
CA TYR A 75 7.20 -6.65 6.51
C TYR A 75 7.84 -7.99 6.84
N ARG A 76 8.73 -8.02 7.82
CA ARG A 76 9.40 -9.27 8.22
C ARG A 76 8.43 -10.27 8.81
N GLU A 77 7.51 -9.82 9.64
CA GLU A 77 6.49 -10.68 10.23
C GLU A 77 5.61 -11.33 9.17
N GLU A 78 5.31 -10.59 8.09
CA GLU A 78 4.45 -11.07 7.01
C GLU A 78 5.22 -11.76 5.88
N SER A 79 6.53 -11.82 5.97
CA SER A 79 7.40 -12.34 4.92
C SER A 79 7.25 -11.60 3.59
N THR A 80 7.02 -10.28 3.66
CA THR A 80 6.96 -9.45 2.47
C THR A 80 8.33 -9.45 1.78
N PRO A 81 8.40 -9.71 0.47
CA PRO A 81 9.68 -9.68 -0.24
C PRO A 81 10.34 -8.30 -0.18
N LEU A 82 11.56 -8.26 0.31
CA LEU A 82 12.35 -7.05 0.47
C LEU A 82 13.65 -7.15 -0.33
N ARG A 83 14.27 -6.00 -0.60
CA ARG A 83 15.56 -5.89 -1.27
C ARG A 83 16.46 -4.94 -0.52
N ARG A 84 17.78 -5.20 -0.59
CA ARG A 84 18.81 -4.26 -0.12
C ARG A 84 18.56 -3.74 1.29
N VAL A 85 18.29 -4.65 2.22
CA VAL A 85 18.12 -4.25 3.62
C VAL A 85 19.49 -3.94 4.21
N GLU A 86 19.87 -2.65 4.16
CA GLU A 86 21.14 -2.14 4.68
C GLU A 86 21.00 -1.77 6.16
N SER A 87 19.85 -1.20 6.52
CA SER A 87 19.56 -0.78 7.87
C SER A 87 18.04 -0.70 8.03
N PRO A 88 17.51 -0.51 9.25
CA PRO A 88 16.07 -0.33 9.44
C PRO A 88 15.47 0.85 8.68
N GLU A 89 16.29 1.81 8.26
CA GLU A 89 15.82 2.97 7.51
C GLU A 89 16.16 2.89 6.03
N GLU A 90 16.99 1.92 5.62
CA GLU A 90 17.48 1.84 4.24
C GLU A 90 17.21 0.46 3.66
N TYR A 91 16.08 0.30 3.04
CA TYR A 91 15.70 -0.94 2.36
C TYR A 91 14.66 -0.62 1.28
N ARG A 92 14.33 -1.62 0.49
CA ARG A 92 13.30 -1.50 -0.56
C ARG A 92 12.36 -2.69 -0.51
N ILE A 93 11.15 -2.45 -0.97
CA ILE A 93 10.18 -3.52 -1.25
C ILE A 93 10.55 -4.11 -2.60
N ALA A 94 10.61 -5.43 -2.71
CA ALA A 94 10.81 -6.11 -3.99
C ALA A 94 9.46 -6.13 -4.73
N LEU A 95 9.11 -5.02 -5.39
CA LEU A 95 7.78 -4.84 -5.99
C LEU A 95 7.39 -5.94 -6.95
N SER A 96 8.32 -6.41 -7.79
CA SER A 96 8.00 -7.46 -8.76
C SER A 96 7.48 -8.73 -8.09
N ALA A 97 7.92 -9.00 -6.85
CA ALA A 97 7.50 -10.19 -6.10
C ALA A 97 6.38 -9.88 -5.10
N ALA A 98 6.38 -8.68 -4.53
CA ALA A 98 5.45 -8.32 -3.46
C ALA A 98 4.15 -7.70 -3.94
N ARG A 99 4.18 -7.06 -5.11
CA ARG A 99 3.02 -6.32 -5.63
C ARG A 99 1.86 -7.24 -5.92
N LEU A 100 0.70 -6.89 -5.40
CA LEU A 100 -0.52 -7.64 -5.66
C LEU A 100 -0.86 -7.57 -7.15
N PRO A 101 -1.05 -8.71 -7.82
CA PRO A 101 -1.32 -8.69 -9.27
C PRO A 101 -2.72 -8.12 -9.57
N TYR A 102 -2.86 -7.48 -10.72
CA TYR A 102 -4.13 -6.88 -11.14
C TYR A 102 -5.23 -7.93 -11.40
N THR A 103 -4.86 -9.21 -11.45
CA THR A 103 -5.82 -10.30 -11.56
C THR A 103 -6.48 -10.65 -10.22
N HIS A 104 -6.00 -10.09 -9.13
CA HIS A 104 -6.58 -10.34 -7.81
C HIS A 104 -8.01 -9.77 -7.73
N GLU A 105 -8.86 -10.44 -6.96
CA GLU A 105 -10.28 -10.07 -6.83
C GLU A 105 -10.50 -8.64 -6.32
N ILE A 106 -9.52 -8.05 -5.67
CA ILE A 106 -9.59 -6.67 -5.19
C ILE A 106 -9.81 -5.67 -6.35
N TYR A 107 -9.44 -6.07 -7.56
CA TYR A 107 -9.62 -5.27 -8.78
C TYR A 107 -10.83 -5.69 -9.60
N ALA A 108 -11.64 -6.63 -9.12
CA ALA A 108 -12.69 -7.25 -9.94
C ALA A 108 -13.66 -6.25 -10.57
N ASP A 109 -13.98 -5.17 -9.87
CA ASP A 109 -14.95 -4.19 -10.36
C ASP A 109 -14.40 -3.25 -11.44
N VAL A 110 -13.08 -3.18 -11.60
CA VAL A 110 -12.44 -2.22 -12.53
C VAL A 110 -11.60 -2.88 -13.61
N MET A 111 -11.16 -4.13 -13.40
CA MET A 111 -10.23 -4.81 -14.31
C MET A 111 -10.86 -6.04 -15.03
N LEU A 112 -12.15 -6.06 -15.14
CA LEU A 112 -12.86 -7.14 -15.82
C LEU A 112 -12.67 -7.09 -17.33
#